data_af8c3054953b522972ba943fd7d13dea
#
_entry.id   af8c3054953b522972ba943fd7d13dea
#
_cell.length_a   1.000
_cell.length_b   1.000
_cell.length_c   1.000
_cell.angle_alpha   90.00
_cell.angle_beta   90.00
_cell.angle_gamma   90.00
#
_symmetry.space_group_name_H-M   'P 1'
#
loop_
_entity.id
_entity.type
_entity.pdbx_description
1 polymer ?
#
loop_
_entity_poly.entity_id
_entity_poly.type
_entity_poly.pdbx_seq_one_letter_code
_entity_poly.pdbx_strand_id
1 'polypeptide(L)' 'MYIEDIVGLIKDPKINIEIIEKLSGASFGFYNNKYVPINLLNKQALEINVQYVNGKRTLIIKF' A
#
# COMPACT_ATOMS: atom_id res chain seq x y z
N MET A 1 -5.92 9.22 8.00
CA MET A 1 -6.03 9.04 6.53
C MET A 1 -6.23 7.56 6.25
N TYR A 2 -7.21 7.23 5.44
CA TYR A 2 -7.48 5.85 5.06
C TYR A 2 -6.56 5.41 3.92
N ILE A 3 -6.31 4.11 3.82
CA ILE A 3 -5.51 3.56 2.71
C ILE A 3 -6.09 3.96 1.36
N GLU A 4 -7.42 3.99 1.25
CA GLU A 4 -8.14 4.45 0.06
C GLU A 4 -7.68 5.84 -0.40
N ASP A 5 -7.52 6.77 0.54
CA ASP A 5 -7.10 8.14 0.22
C ASP A 5 -5.69 8.19 -0.36
N ILE A 6 -4.80 7.38 0.20
CA ILE A 6 -3.40 7.32 -0.23
C ILE A 6 -3.30 6.69 -1.62
N VAL A 7 -3.96 5.56 -1.79
CA VAL A 7 -3.97 4.82 -3.06
C VAL A 7 -4.59 5.65 -4.18
N GLY A 8 -5.62 6.44 -3.86
CA GLY A 8 -6.27 7.33 -4.82
C GLY A 8 -5.39 8.45 -5.33
N LEU A 9 -4.33 8.81 -4.59
CA LEU A 9 -3.39 9.85 -5.00
C LEU A 9 -2.28 9.33 -5.92
N ILE A 10 -2.14 8.03 -6.03
CA ILE A 10 -1.08 7.41 -6.84
C ILE A 10 -1.43 7.54 -8.32
N LYS A 11 -0.54 8.17 -9.08
CA LYS A 11 -0.70 8.34 -10.53
C LYS A 11 0.22 7.43 -11.33
N ASP A 12 1.20 6.81 -10.68
CA ASP A 12 2.13 5.91 -11.35
C ASP A 12 1.50 4.51 -11.47
N PRO A 13 1.15 4.06 -12.68
CA PRO A 13 0.51 2.76 -12.87
C PRO A 13 1.45 1.58 -12.63
N LYS A 14 2.75 1.84 -12.48
CA LYS A 14 3.76 0.79 -12.32
C LYS A 14 4.27 0.65 -10.90
N ILE A 15 3.79 1.48 -9.97
CA ILE A 15 4.23 1.39 -8.59
C ILE A 15 3.65 0.12 -7.94
N ASN A 16 4.50 -0.60 -7.24
CA ASN A 16 4.05 -1.71 -6.41
C ASN A 16 3.54 -1.16 -5.08
N ILE A 17 2.54 -1.84 -4.51
CA ILE A 17 1.97 -1.46 -3.22
C ILE A 17 2.11 -2.65 -2.29
N GLU A 18 2.66 -2.41 -1.09
CA GLU A 18 2.73 -3.40 -0.02
C GLU A 18 1.98 -2.85 1.19
N ILE A 19 1.02 -3.62 1.69
CA ILE A 19 0.22 -3.24 2.85
C ILE A 19 0.51 -4.22 3.97
N ILE A 20 0.91 -3.70 5.11
CA ILE A 20 1.35 -4.50 6.25
C ILE A 20 0.48 -4.21 7.46
N GLU A 21 -0.05 -5.26 8.08
CA GLU A 21 -0.73 -5.17 9.37
C GLU A 21 0.31 -5.17 10.48
N LYS A 22 0.37 -4.10 11.27
CA LYS A 22 1.41 -3.94 12.28
C LYS A 22 1.34 -4.97 13.40
N LEU A 23 0.13 -5.35 13.82
CA LEU A 23 -0.04 -6.27 14.94
C LEU A 23 0.40 -7.69 14.61
N SER A 24 0.05 -8.19 13.43
CA SER A 24 0.36 -9.55 13.03
C SER A 24 1.62 -9.68 12.18
N GLY A 25 2.06 -8.58 11.56
CA GLY A 25 3.14 -8.59 10.59
C GLY A 25 2.73 -9.13 9.22
N ALA A 26 1.43 -9.41 9.01
CA ALA A 26 0.95 -9.90 7.73
C ALA A 26 1.18 -8.87 6.64
N SER A 27 1.69 -9.32 5.50
CA SER A 27 2.03 -8.47 4.37
C SER A 27 1.26 -8.87 3.13
N PHE A 28 0.71 -7.88 2.42
CA PHE A 28 -0.08 -8.08 1.21
C PHE A 28 0.50 -7.22 0.09
N GLY A 29 0.89 -7.85 -1.00
CA GLY A 29 1.51 -7.15 -2.13
C GLY A 29 0.56 -7.03 -3.32
N PHE A 30 0.58 -5.86 -3.97
CA PHE A 30 -0.25 -5.57 -5.14
C PHE A 30 0.58 -4.85 -6.20
N TYR A 31 0.31 -5.15 -7.48
CA TYR A 31 1.04 -4.53 -8.59
C TYR A 31 0.71 -3.05 -8.79
N ASN A 32 -0.53 -2.66 -8.49
CA ASN A 32 -0.93 -1.27 -8.57
C ASN A 32 -2.20 -1.07 -7.74
N ASN A 33 -2.67 0.17 -7.71
CA ASN A 33 -3.81 0.57 -6.89
C ASN A 33 -5.13 -0.12 -7.27
N LYS A 34 -5.25 -0.62 -8.50
CA LYS A 34 -6.49 -1.26 -8.96
C LYS A 34 -6.77 -2.59 -8.29
N TYR A 35 -5.74 -3.25 -7.78
CA TYR A 35 -5.87 -4.59 -7.22
C TYR A 35 -6.01 -4.61 -5.70
N VAL A 36 -5.94 -3.46 -5.05
CA VAL A 36 -6.11 -3.38 -3.59
C VAL A 36 -7.57 -3.61 -3.24
N PRO A 37 -7.90 -4.66 -2.47
CA PRO A 37 -9.29 -4.97 -2.14
C PRO A 37 -9.89 -3.94 -1.18
N ILE A 38 -11.21 -3.80 -1.22
CA ILE A 38 -11.91 -2.77 -0.46
C ILE A 38 -11.76 -2.95 1.05
N ASN A 39 -11.63 -4.16 1.54
CA ASN A 39 -11.43 -4.41 2.96
C ASN A 39 -10.11 -3.82 3.48
N LEU A 40 -9.09 -3.71 2.63
CA LEU A 40 -7.85 -3.02 2.97
C LEU A 40 -7.95 -1.52 2.75
N LEU A 41 -8.66 -1.09 1.72
CA LEU A 41 -8.86 0.33 1.42
C LEU A 41 -9.55 1.07 2.57
N ASN A 42 -10.40 0.37 3.33
CA ASN A 42 -11.14 0.95 4.44
C ASN A 42 -10.35 1.00 5.75
N LYS A 43 -9.12 0.51 5.75
CA LYS A 43 -8.27 0.57 6.94
C LYS A 43 -7.59 1.93 7.06
N GLN A 44 -7.38 2.36 8.30
CA GLN A 44 -6.67 3.61 8.56
C GLN A 44 -5.17 3.39 8.47
N ALA A 45 -4.49 4.19 7.65
CA ALA A 45 -3.04 4.10 7.50
C ALA A 45 -2.35 4.73 8.72
N LEU A 46 -1.40 4.01 9.30
CA LEU A 46 -0.60 4.49 10.44
C LEU A 46 0.79 4.94 10.01
N GLU A 47 1.37 4.29 9.01
CA GLU A 47 2.68 4.64 8.48
C GLU A 47 2.68 4.50 6.96
N ILE A 48 3.40 5.39 6.29
CA ILE A 48 3.55 5.39 4.83
C ILE A 48 5.02 5.59 4.53
N ASN A 49 5.55 4.76 3.61
CA ASN A 49 6.93 4.87 3.19
C ASN A 49 7.06 4.45 1.73
N VAL A 50 8.01 5.05 1.01
CA VAL A 50 8.33 4.66 -0.36
C VAL A 50 9.75 4.14 -0.38
N GLN A 51 9.93 2.93 -0.89
CA GLN A 51 11.23 2.28 -0.97
C GLN A 51 11.41 1.61 -2.33
N TYR A 52 12.67 1.35 -2.67
CA TYR A 52 12.99 0.50 -3.81
C TYR A 52 13.21 -0.92 -3.30
N VAL A 53 12.37 -1.83 -3.78
CA VAL A 53 12.43 -3.25 -3.44
C VAL A 53 12.73 -4.02 -4.73
N ASN A 54 13.88 -4.69 -4.78
CA ASN A 54 14.32 -5.40 -5.97
C ASN A 54 14.36 -4.50 -7.22
N GLY A 55 14.79 -3.25 -7.03
CA GLY A 55 14.86 -2.27 -8.12
C GLY A 55 13.54 -1.65 -8.53
N LYS A 56 12.45 -1.98 -7.86
CA LYS A 56 11.13 -1.43 -8.14
C LYS A 56 10.67 -0.49 -7.04
N ARG A 57 10.10 0.62 -7.45
CA ARG A 57 9.52 1.58 -6.52
C ARG A 57 8.27 0.98 -5.88
N THR A 58 8.27 0.95 -4.56
CA THR A 58 7.21 0.30 -3.79
C THR A 58 6.69 1.26 -2.72
N LEU A 59 5.38 1.44 -2.70
CA LEU A 59 4.71 2.18 -1.63
C LEU A 59 4.35 1.19 -0.53
N ILE A 60 4.87 1.43 0.68
CA ILE A 60 4.61 0.58 1.84
C ILE A 60 3.67 1.33 2.78
N ILE A 61 2.52 0.73 3.05
CA ILE A 61 1.51 1.28 3.95
C ILE A 61 1.31 0.29 5.09
N LYS A 62 1.41 0.79 6.33
CA LYS A 62 1.17 -0.03 7.52
C LYS A 62 -0.10 0.43 8.22
N PHE A 63 -0.87 -0.53 8.70
CA PHE A 63 -2.10 -0.25 9.45
C PHE A 63 -2.23 -1.08 10.72
#